data_2d50ecacd41f35512cb4cfb5b59ab9fc
#
_entry.id   2d50ecacd41f35512cb4cfb5b59ab9fc
#
_cell.length_a   1.000
_cell.length_b   1.000
_cell.length_c   1.000
_cell.angle_alpha   90.00
_cell.angle_beta   90.00
_cell.angle_gamma   90.00
#
_symmetry.space_group_name_H-M   'P 1'
#
loop_
_entity.id
_entity.type
_entity.pdbx_description
1 polymer ?
#
loop_
_entity_poly.entity_id
_entity_poly.type
_entity_poly.pdbx_seq_one_letter_code
_entity_poly.pdbx_strand_id
1 'polypeptide(L)'
;MMRRELLLEKIEQLKEIMPWYILDYYQSKLAVPYSFTTLYEYLKEYRRFFEWLIDTDLVSAVHISEISLDTLEHLTKKDMESFILYLRERPLLNANTTQNGVSQTTINRTLSALSSLYKYLTEEVENEQGEPYFYRNVMKKVSTKKKKETLAARAENIKQKLFLGDETMEFLDYVDTEYQGKLSKRALSSFQKNKERDLAILALLLASGVRLSEAVNLNLSDVNVKMMIIEVNRKGGKRDSVNVAAFAKPYLENYLAVRKQRYKAEKTDVAFFLSEYRGLPNRMDASSIEKMVAKYSADFKIRVTPHKLRHTLATRLYDATKSQVLVSHQLGHANTQVTDLYTHIVNDEQKNALDKL
;
A
#
# COMPACT_ATOMS: atom_id res chain seq x y z
N MET A 1 -3.27 6.02 6.23
CA MET A 1 -2.23 6.93 5.68
C MET A 1 -1.98 8.01 6.71
N MET A 2 -0.74 8.27 7.05
CA MET A 2 -0.37 9.30 8.03
C MET A 2 -0.80 10.67 7.52
N ARG A 3 -1.30 11.55 8.38
CA ARG A 3 -1.60 12.93 7.97
C ARG A 3 -0.33 13.56 7.37
N ARG A 4 -0.46 14.34 6.31
CA ARG A 4 0.69 14.94 5.59
C ARG A 4 1.60 15.74 6.52
N GLU A 5 1.02 16.51 7.40
CA GLU A 5 1.74 17.31 8.41
C GLU A 5 2.60 16.43 9.33
N LEU A 6 2.02 15.39 9.92
CA LEU A 6 2.74 14.44 10.77
C LEU A 6 3.84 13.67 10.02
N LEU A 7 3.62 13.41 8.72
CA LEU A 7 4.63 12.77 7.88
C LEU A 7 5.82 13.71 7.64
N LEU A 8 5.55 14.99 7.34
CA LEU A 8 6.58 16.01 7.16
C LEU A 8 7.37 16.24 8.44
N GLU A 9 6.70 16.34 9.59
CA GLU A 9 7.36 16.46 10.90
C GLU A 9 8.31 15.27 11.15
N LYS A 10 7.89 14.05 10.88
CA LYS A 10 8.76 12.86 11.03
C LYS A 10 9.91 12.83 10.03
N ILE A 11 9.74 13.39 8.85
CA ILE A 11 10.83 13.54 7.88
C ILE A 11 11.86 14.52 8.42
N GLU A 12 11.43 15.69 8.93
CA GLU A 12 12.36 16.67 9.50
C GLU A 12 13.14 16.09 10.68
N GLN A 13 12.49 15.39 11.62
CA GLN A 13 13.18 14.69 12.72
C GLN A 13 14.24 13.68 12.24
N LEU A 14 13.97 12.95 11.14
CA LEU A 14 14.98 12.05 10.57
C LEU A 14 16.13 12.81 9.90
N LYS A 15 15.85 13.92 9.26
CA LYS A 15 16.88 14.73 8.59
C LYS A 15 17.88 15.33 9.56
N GLU A 16 17.45 15.70 10.77
CA GLU A 16 18.32 16.28 11.82
C GLU A 16 19.49 15.36 12.20
N ILE A 17 19.31 14.06 12.10
CA ILE A 17 20.35 13.08 12.48
C ILE A 17 21.13 12.54 11.28
N MET A 18 20.79 12.93 10.05
CA MET A 18 21.41 12.39 8.85
C MET A 18 22.68 13.15 8.44
N PRO A 19 23.63 12.46 7.78
CA PRO A 19 24.76 13.13 7.14
C PRO A 19 24.28 14.08 6.03
N TRP A 20 25.06 15.12 5.75
CA TRP A 20 24.74 16.18 4.78
C TRP A 20 24.41 15.63 3.38
N TYR A 21 25.08 14.61 2.89
CA TYR A 21 24.83 14.00 1.56
C TYR A 21 23.48 13.29 1.47
N ILE A 22 22.89 12.88 2.59
CA ILE A 22 21.50 12.38 2.62
C ILE A 22 20.51 13.54 2.48
N LEU A 23 20.83 14.71 3.00
CA LEU A 23 20.01 15.91 2.79
C LEU A 23 20.04 16.35 1.33
N ASP A 24 21.20 16.28 0.70
CA ASP A 24 21.38 16.51 -0.74
C ASP A 24 20.57 15.50 -1.57
N TYR A 25 20.70 14.22 -1.26
CA TYR A 25 19.87 13.18 -1.87
C TYR A 25 18.37 13.48 -1.74
N TYR A 26 17.94 13.85 -0.55
CA TYR A 26 16.53 14.16 -0.28
C TYR A 26 16.05 15.33 -1.14
N GLN A 27 16.81 16.42 -1.23
CA GLN A 27 16.49 17.59 -2.06
C GLN A 27 16.43 17.23 -3.54
N SER A 28 17.41 16.49 -4.04
CA SER A 28 17.42 15.99 -5.42
C SER A 28 16.17 15.14 -5.74
N LYS A 29 15.76 14.28 -4.82
CA LYS A 29 14.57 13.43 -5.04
C LYS A 29 13.23 14.17 -4.89
N LEU A 30 13.21 15.33 -4.26
CA LEU A 30 12.06 16.23 -4.29
C LEU A 30 11.90 16.92 -5.66
N ALA A 31 12.98 17.22 -6.36
CA ALA A 31 12.94 17.77 -7.72
C ALA A 31 12.39 16.74 -8.75
N VAL A 32 12.58 15.45 -8.48
CA VAL A 32 11.95 14.35 -9.22
C VAL A 32 10.70 13.93 -8.43
N PRO A 33 9.56 13.54 -9.04
CA PRO A 33 8.29 13.34 -8.31
C PRO A 33 8.27 12.09 -7.42
N TYR A 34 9.20 12.02 -6.46
CA TYR A 34 9.14 11.04 -5.37
C TYR A 34 8.07 11.43 -4.36
N SER A 35 7.30 10.47 -3.90
CA SER A 35 6.33 10.74 -2.83
C SER A 35 7.02 10.92 -1.48
N PHE A 36 6.52 11.84 -0.65
CA PHE A 36 7.01 12.00 0.74
C PHE A 36 7.00 10.69 1.52
N THR A 37 6.03 9.81 1.28
CA THR A 37 5.98 8.48 1.90
C THR A 37 7.18 7.62 1.48
N THR A 38 7.57 7.65 0.20
CA THR A 38 8.74 6.91 -0.29
C THR A 38 10.03 7.45 0.35
N LEU A 39 10.17 8.78 0.38
CA LEU A 39 11.33 9.44 1.00
C LEU A 39 11.43 9.15 2.50
N TYR A 40 10.32 9.21 3.22
CA TYR A 40 10.26 8.83 4.63
C TYR A 40 10.70 7.38 4.87
N GLU A 41 10.19 6.44 4.08
CA GLU A 41 10.59 5.03 4.21
C GLU A 41 12.09 4.86 3.88
N TYR A 42 12.61 5.57 2.88
CA TYR A 42 14.05 5.53 2.54
C TYR A 42 14.91 6.09 3.65
N LEU A 43 14.56 7.24 4.23
CA LEU A 43 15.28 7.81 5.37
C LEU A 43 15.33 6.85 6.57
N LYS A 44 14.24 6.14 6.84
CA LYS A 44 14.23 5.08 7.88
C LYS A 44 15.19 3.94 7.58
N GLU A 45 15.28 3.53 6.30
CA GLU A 45 16.21 2.47 5.90
C GLU A 45 17.66 2.96 5.98
N TYR A 46 17.95 4.23 5.64
CA TYR A 46 19.28 4.83 5.81
C TYR A 46 19.66 4.93 7.28
N ARG A 47 18.76 5.40 8.15
CA ARG A 47 19.00 5.42 9.59
C ARG A 47 19.39 4.03 10.10
N ARG A 48 18.63 3.01 9.75
CA ARG A 48 18.91 1.63 10.16
C ARG A 48 20.26 1.11 9.68
N PHE A 49 20.62 1.46 8.45
CA PHE A 49 21.90 1.06 7.88
C PHE A 49 23.07 1.74 8.60
N PHE A 50 22.95 3.02 8.88
CA PHE A 50 23.97 3.79 9.57
C PHE A 50 24.10 3.39 11.05
N GLU A 51 22.99 3.14 11.73
CA GLU A 51 23.00 2.56 13.08
C GLU A 51 23.79 1.22 13.09
N TRP A 52 23.54 0.36 12.13
CA TRP A 52 24.25 -0.91 12.01
C TRP A 52 25.75 -0.74 11.74
N LEU A 53 26.16 0.23 10.92
CA LEU A 53 27.58 0.53 10.67
C LEU A 53 28.31 0.94 11.97
N ILE A 54 27.66 1.73 12.81
CA ILE A 54 28.18 2.15 14.13
C ILE A 54 28.21 0.96 15.08
N ASP A 55 27.11 0.23 15.21
CA ASP A 55 26.95 -0.90 16.14
C ASP A 55 27.93 -2.05 15.87
N THR A 56 28.44 -2.15 14.65
CA THR A 56 29.40 -3.20 14.22
C THR A 56 30.84 -2.70 14.12
N ASP A 57 31.14 -1.50 14.64
CA ASP A 57 32.45 -0.87 14.59
C ASP A 57 33.09 -0.79 13.17
N LEU A 58 32.24 -0.82 12.12
CA LEU A 58 32.70 -0.61 10.74
C LEU A 58 33.07 0.83 10.47
N VAL A 59 32.69 1.73 11.34
CA VAL A 59 32.98 3.18 11.29
C VAL A 59 33.35 3.66 12.67
N SER A 60 34.25 4.65 12.75
CA SER A 60 34.66 5.28 14.00
C SER A 60 33.68 6.37 14.49
N ALA A 61 32.61 6.64 13.73
CA ALA A 61 31.61 7.63 14.06
C ALA A 61 30.79 7.22 15.29
N VAL A 62 30.48 8.18 16.17
CA VAL A 62 29.58 7.99 17.32
C VAL A 62 28.14 8.36 16.93
N HIS A 63 27.98 9.33 16.04
CA HIS A 63 26.70 9.80 15.56
C HIS A 63 26.53 9.54 14.06
N ILE A 64 25.32 9.26 13.63
CA ILE A 64 24.98 9.01 12.21
C ILE A 64 25.43 10.18 11.32
N SER A 65 25.26 11.42 11.80
CA SER A 65 25.64 12.64 11.05
C SER A 65 27.14 12.75 10.75
N GLU A 66 27.98 12.00 11.45
CA GLU A 66 29.45 12.01 11.30
C GLU A 66 29.95 11.00 10.26
N ILE A 67 29.10 10.11 9.78
CA ILE A 67 29.47 9.09 8.78
C ILE A 67 29.84 9.79 7.46
N SER A 68 31.08 9.62 7.05
CA SER A 68 31.63 10.26 5.88
C SER A 68 31.24 9.58 4.55
N LEU A 69 31.35 10.29 3.43
CA LEU A 69 31.25 9.72 2.09
C LEU A 69 32.33 8.66 1.84
N ASP A 70 33.54 8.89 2.34
CA ASP A 70 34.67 7.96 2.26
C ASP A 70 34.31 6.58 2.83
N THR A 71 33.58 6.56 3.96
CA THR A 71 33.04 5.31 4.51
C THR A 71 32.19 4.55 3.49
N LEU A 72 31.26 5.24 2.81
CA LEU A 72 30.36 4.59 1.85
C LEU A 72 31.10 4.10 0.62
N GLU A 73 32.10 4.83 0.15
CA GLU A 73 32.94 4.45 -0.98
C GLU A 73 33.73 3.16 -0.71
N HIS A 74 34.25 2.98 0.52
CA HIS A 74 35.11 1.88 0.90
C HIS A 74 34.37 0.63 1.36
N LEU A 75 33.05 0.69 1.63
CA LEU A 75 32.27 -0.50 1.98
C LEU A 75 32.42 -1.60 0.94
N THR A 76 32.65 -2.81 1.40
CA THR A 76 32.86 -3.98 0.55
C THR A 76 31.54 -4.73 0.30
N LYS A 77 31.54 -5.59 -0.71
CA LYS A 77 30.41 -6.52 -0.92
C LYS A 77 30.15 -7.38 0.32
N LYS A 78 31.22 -7.78 1.04
CA LYS A 78 31.13 -8.58 2.26
C LYS A 78 30.40 -7.83 3.37
N ASP A 79 30.63 -6.53 3.52
CA ASP A 79 29.94 -5.70 4.52
C ASP A 79 28.45 -5.62 4.20
N MET A 80 28.10 -5.44 2.94
CA MET A 80 26.69 -5.47 2.49
C MET A 80 26.02 -6.83 2.71
N GLU A 81 26.74 -7.93 2.50
CA GLU A 81 26.26 -9.28 2.78
C GLU A 81 26.05 -9.48 4.29
N SER A 82 26.97 -8.98 5.13
CA SER A 82 26.85 -9.00 6.59
C SER A 82 25.64 -8.19 7.06
N PHE A 83 25.37 -7.02 6.46
CA PHE A 83 24.17 -6.26 6.75
C PHE A 83 22.88 -7.02 6.40
N ILE A 84 22.87 -7.75 5.26
CA ILE A 84 21.72 -8.59 4.87
C ILE A 84 21.51 -9.71 5.88
N LEU A 85 22.57 -10.34 6.37
CA LEU A 85 22.49 -11.37 7.42
C LEU A 85 21.94 -10.78 8.71
N TYR A 86 22.45 -9.63 9.14
CA TYR A 86 21.89 -8.90 10.29
C TYR A 86 20.39 -8.67 10.15
N LEU A 87 19.91 -8.20 8.98
CA LEU A 87 18.48 -7.99 8.74
C LEU A 87 17.65 -9.29 8.85
N ARG A 88 18.24 -10.44 8.51
CA ARG A 88 17.59 -11.76 8.59
C ARG A 88 17.51 -12.31 9.99
N GLU A 89 18.44 -11.93 10.86
CA GLU A 89 18.63 -12.54 12.18
C GLU A 89 18.19 -11.62 13.31
N ARG A 90 18.11 -10.31 13.09
CA ARG A 90 17.80 -9.36 14.17
C ARG A 90 16.47 -9.66 14.84
N PRO A 91 16.39 -9.56 16.18
CA PRO A 91 15.13 -9.73 16.89
C PRO A 91 14.12 -8.66 16.49
N LEU A 92 12.86 -9.07 16.28
CA LEU A 92 11.76 -8.14 16.08
C LEU A 92 11.23 -7.70 17.44
N LEU A 93 11.26 -6.41 17.73
CA LEU A 93 10.80 -5.82 19.00
C LEU A 93 9.27 -5.95 19.25
N ASN A 94 8.54 -6.72 18.45
CA ASN A 94 7.12 -6.95 18.66
C ASN A 94 6.90 -8.22 19.47
N ALA A 95 6.36 -8.05 20.69
CA ALA A 95 6.10 -9.08 21.69
C ALA A 95 5.24 -10.29 21.25
N ASN A 96 4.71 -10.31 20.02
CA ASN A 96 3.81 -11.35 19.52
C ASN A 96 4.37 -12.21 18.39
N THR A 97 5.65 -12.10 18.03
CA THR A 97 6.25 -12.91 16.97
C THR A 97 7.51 -13.59 17.46
N THR A 98 7.49 -14.92 17.46
CA THR A 98 8.67 -15.79 17.67
C THR A 98 9.61 -15.84 16.47
N GLN A 99 9.37 -15.03 15.43
CA GLN A 99 10.20 -14.98 14.24
C GLN A 99 11.32 -13.95 14.42
N ASN A 100 12.55 -14.40 14.32
CA ASN A 100 13.70 -13.53 14.15
C ASN A 100 13.79 -13.04 12.70
N GLY A 101 14.29 -11.81 12.52
CA GLY A 101 14.53 -11.22 11.21
C GLY A 101 13.33 -10.59 10.52
N VAL A 102 13.62 -9.76 9.54
CA VAL A 102 12.58 -9.12 8.72
C VAL A 102 12.28 -9.95 7.47
N SER A 103 11.07 -9.77 6.91
CA SER A 103 10.67 -10.47 5.70
C SER A 103 11.61 -10.16 4.51
N GLN A 104 11.71 -11.07 3.54
CA GLN A 104 12.48 -10.86 2.31
C GLN A 104 12.00 -9.60 1.55
N THR A 105 10.72 -9.29 1.61
CA THR A 105 10.16 -8.05 1.02
C THR A 105 10.72 -6.80 1.69
N THR A 106 10.87 -6.82 3.01
CA THR A 106 11.49 -5.72 3.77
C THR A 106 12.96 -5.59 3.43
N ILE A 107 13.71 -6.71 3.36
CA ILE A 107 15.12 -6.71 2.93
C ILE A 107 15.25 -6.10 1.53
N ASN A 108 14.43 -6.53 0.58
CA ASN A 108 14.46 -5.99 -0.78
C ASN A 108 14.16 -4.49 -0.82
N ARG A 109 13.26 -4.00 0.04
CA ARG A 109 12.98 -2.56 0.16
C ARG A 109 14.19 -1.81 0.69
N THR A 110 14.83 -2.30 1.73
CA THR A 110 16.07 -1.72 2.29
C THR A 110 17.16 -1.65 1.21
N LEU A 111 17.38 -2.74 0.48
CA LEU A 111 18.36 -2.78 -0.60
C LEU A 111 18.00 -1.84 -1.77
N SER A 112 16.70 -1.66 -2.06
CA SER A 112 16.25 -0.69 -3.05
C SER A 112 16.53 0.75 -2.61
N ALA A 113 16.34 1.07 -1.33
CA ALA A 113 16.69 2.38 -0.79
C ALA A 113 18.19 2.64 -0.90
N LEU A 114 19.03 1.69 -0.46
CA LEU A 114 20.49 1.80 -0.56
C LEU A 114 20.96 1.88 -2.03
N SER A 115 20.37 1.09 -2.93
CA SER A 115 20.68 1.17 -4.36
C SER A 115 20.34 2.54 -4.94
N SER A 116 19.24 3.16 -4.50
CA SER A 116 18.86 4.52 -4.92
C SER A 116 19.85 5.57 -4.41
N LEU A 117 20.32 5.43 -3.16
CA LEU A 117 21.33 6.31 -2.59
C LEU A 117 22.66 6.19 -3.35
N TYR A 118 23.17 4.95 -3.50
CA TYR A 118 24.43 4.72 -4.20
C TYR A 118 24.38 5.18 -5.66
N LYS A 119 23.24 4.99 -6.34
CA LYS A 119 23.07 5.52 -7.70
C LYS A 119 23.18 7.04 -7.73
N TYR A 120 22.54 7.73 -6.77
CA TYR A 120 22.65 9.16 -6.64
C TYR A 120 24.10 9.60 -6.44
N LEU A 121 24.80 9.02 -5.46
CA LEU A 121 26.16 9.41 -5.09
C LEU A 121 27.21 9.11 -6.18
N THR A 122 26.93 8.14 -7.07
CA THR A 122 27.89 7.66 -8.10
C THR A 122 27.53 8.03 -9.53
N GLU A 123 26.31 8.54 -9.79
CA GLU A 123 25.83 8.72 -11.17
C GLU A 123 24.98 10.00 -11.35
N GLU A 124 24.28 10.48 -10.31
CA GLU A 124 23.27 11.53 -10.50
C GLU A 124 23.67 12.88 -9.91
N VAL A 125 24.59 12.90 -8.94
CA VAL A 125 25.10 14.12 -8.31
C VAL A 125 26.38 14.58 -9.01
N GLU A 126 26.57 15.88 -9.04
CA GLU A 126 27.82 16.51 -9.51
C GLU A 126 28.39 17.38 -8.37
N ASN A 127 29.69 17.24 -8.12
CA ASN A 127 30.45 18.14 -7.25
C ASN A 127 30.87 19.42 -8.01
N GLU A 128 31.65 20.32 -7.40
CA GLU A 128 32.10 21.56 -8.01
C GLU A 128 32.95 21.35 -9.28
N GLN A 129 33.50 20.13 -9.47
CA GLN A 129 34.29 19.75 -10.63
C GLN A 129 33.47 19.09 -11.75
N GLY A 130 32.15 18.92 -11.53
CA GLY A 130 31.27 18.21 -12.46
C GLY A 130 31.37 16.67 -12.37
N GLU A 131 31.99 16.16 -11.31
CA GLU A 131 32.20 14.73 -11.08
C GLU A 131 31.24 14.21 -10.01
N PRO A 132 30.87 12.88 -10.02
CA PRO A 132 30.12 12.29 -8.91
C PRO A 132 30.92 12.34 -7.62
N TYR A 133 30.25 12.15 -6.47
CA TYR A 133 30.95 12.17 -5.19
C TYR A 133 31.98 11.05 -5.07
N PHE A 134 31.73 9.90 -5.65
CA PHE A 134 32.68 8.77 -5.85
C PHE A 134 32.16 7.84 -6.94
N TYR A 135 33.04 6.94 -7.45
CA TYR A 135 32.72 6.12 -8.62
C TYR A 135 32.27 4.70 -8.30
N ARG A 136 32.62 4.21 -7.12
CA ARG A 136 32.42 2.80 -6.76
C ARG A 136 31.03 2.56 -6.19
N ASN A 137 30.16 1.93 -6.96
CA ASN A 137 28.83 1.52 -6.53
C ASN A 137 28.82 0.06 -6.07
N VAL A 138 28.96 -0.19 -4.76
CA VAL A 138 28.96 -1.56 -4.20
C VAL A 138 27.60 -2.26 -4.38
N MET A 139 26.51 -1.52 -4.44
CA MET A 139 25.17 -2.09 -4.59
C MET A 139 24.96 -2.81 -5.93
N LYS A 140 25.74 -2.45 -6.99
CA LYS A 140 25.75 -3.19 -8.26
C LYS A 140 26.25 -4.65 -8.13
N LYS A 141 26.97 -4.96 -7.04
CA LYS A 141 27.48 -6.32 -6.74
C LYS A 141 26.59 -7.11 -5.79
N VAL A 142 25.54 -6.47 -5.24
CA VAL A 142 24.60 -7.09 -4.30
C VAL A 142 23.42 -7.65 -5.07
N SER A 143 23.25 -8.96 -5.06
CA SER A 143 22.11 -9.59 -5.74
C SER A 143 20.89 -9.67 -4.83
N THR A 144 19.77 -9.11 -5.28
CA THR A 144 18.47 -9.33 -4.66
C THR A 144 17.85 -10.61 -5.19
N LYS A 145 17.96 -11.73 -4.47
CA LYS A 145 17.19 -12.93 -4.85
C LYS A 145 15.71 -12.71 -4.53
N LYS A 146 14.90 -12.53 -5.55
CA LYS A 146 13.45 -12.69 -5.43
C LYS A 146 13.17 -14.19 -5.35
N LYS A 147 12.38 -14.63 -4.32
CA LYS A 147 11.74 -15.94 -4.43
C LYS A 147 10.93 -15.92 -5.72
N LYS A 148 11.29 -16.74 -6.67
CA LYS A 148 10.53 -16.92 -7.92
C LYS A 148 9.34 -17.83 -7.59
N GLU A 149 8.27 -17.25 -7.09
CA GLU A 149 6.96 -17.91 -7.10
C GLU A 149 6.47 -17.89 -8.54
N THR A 150 6.02 -19.02 -9.06
CA THR A 150 5.41 -19.08 -10.39
C THR A 150 4.11 -18.28 -10.38
N LEU A 151 3.70 -17.75 -11.55
CA LEU A 151 2.42 -17.05 -11.66
C LEU A 151 1.25 -17.94 -11.25
N ALA A 152 1.28 -19.22 -11.57
CA ALA A 152 0.28 -20.21 -11.18
C ALA A 152 0.19 -20.39 -9.65
N ALA A 153 1.33 -20.60 -8.96
CA ALA A 153 1.35 -20.70 -7.50
C ALA A 153 0.84 -19.43 -6.82
N ARG A 154 1.25 -18.25 -7.36
CA ARG A 154 0.75 -16.96 -6.87
C ARG A 154 -0.75 -16.77 -7.12
N ALA A 155 -1.25 -17.21 -8.28
CA ALA A 155 -2.67 -17.18 -8.62
C ALA A 155 -3.49 -18.00 -7.64
N GLU A 156 -3.07 -19.24 -7.35
CA GLU A 156 -3.74 -20.13 -6.41
C GLU A 156 -3.77 -19.55 -4.98
N ASN A 157 -2.64 -19.05 -4.48
CA ASN A 157 -2.56 -18.39 -3.18
C ASN A 157 -3.45 -17.13 -3.06
N ILE A 158 -3.72 -16.47 -4.19
CA ILE A 158 -4.59 -15.30 -4.23
C ILE A 158 -6.05 -15.73 -4.34
N LYS A 159 -6.37 -16.72 -5.18
CA LYS A 159 -7.73 -17.23 -5.45
C LYS A 159 -8.48 -17.57 -4.15
N GLN A 160 -7.80 -18.24 -3.21
CA GLN A 160 -8.35 -18.59 -1.89
C GLN A 160 -8.75 -17.39 -1.03
N LYS A 161 -8.26 -16.19 -1.35
CA LYS A 161 -8.51 -14.95 -0.62
C LYS A 161 -9.39 -13.96 -1.39
N LEU A 162 -10.08 -14.42 -2.42
CA LEU A 162 -11.00 -13.62 -3.21
C LEU A 162 -12.45 -14.03 -2.91
N PHE A 163 -13.35 -13.10 -3.09
CA PHE A 163 -14.80 -13.31 -3.00
C PHE A 163 -15.38 -13.43 -4.41
N LEU A 164 -15.31 -14.65 -4.97
CA LEU A 164 -15.69 -14.94 -6.34
C LEU A 164 -17.14 -15.43 -6.43
N GLY A 165 -17.70 -15.48 -7.63
CA GLY A 165 -19.10 -15.85 -7.83
C GLY A 165 -20.06 -14.97 -7.01
N ASP A 166 -20.92 -15.62 -6.23
CA ASP A 166 -21.93 -14.96 -5.40
C ASP A 166 -21.34 -14.43 -4.07
N GLU A 167 -20.15 -14.89 -3.66
CA GLU A 167 -19.52 -14.50 -2.39
C GLU A 167 -19.35 -12.98 -2.21
N THR A 168 -19.28 -12.21 -3.32
CA THR A 168 -19.25 -10.75 -3.24
C THR A 168 -20.54 -10.17 -2.66
N MET A 169 -21.69 -10.68 -3.09
CA MET A 169 -22.97 -10.22 -2.56
C MET A 169 -23.25 -10.85 -1.19
N GLU A 170 -22.96 -12.12 -1.01
CA GLU A 170 -23.05 -12.80 0.28
C GLU A 170 -22.24 -12.07 1.37
N PHE A 171 -21.04 -11.58 1.05
CA PHE A 171 -20.25 -10.81 2.00
C PHE A 171 -20.91 -9.47 2.39
N LEU A 172 -21.50 -8.75 1.43
CA LEU A 172 -22.23 -7.52 1.72
C LEU A 172 -23.48 -7.79 2.54
N ASP A 173 -24.25 -8.83 2.18
CA ASP A 173 -25.47 -9.24 2.87
C ASP A 173 -25.15 -9.72 4.30
N TYR A 174 -24.06 -10.47 4.47
CA TYR A 174 -23.56 -10.88 5.77
C TYR A 174 -23.28 -9.67 6.68
N VAL A 175 -22.56 -8.67 6.18
CA VAL A 175 -22.27 -7.46 6.96
C VAL A 175 -23.56 -6.68 7.26
N ASP A 176 -24.51 -6.66 6.33
CA ASP A 176 -25.76 -5.94 6.50
C ASP A 176 -26.70 -6.63 7.51
N THR A 177 -26.84 -7.93 7.47
CA THR A 177 -27.90 -8.63 8.21
C THR A 177 -27.39 -9.46 9.38
N GLU A 178 -26.28 -10.19 9.23
CA GLU A 178 -25.87 -11.22 10.19
C GLU A 178 -24.81 -10.76 11.18
N TYR A 179 -23.85 -9.92 10.73
CA TYR A 179 -22.70 -9.52 11.54
C TYR A 179 -23.08 -8.94 12.91
N GLN A 180 -24.18 -8.20 12.98
CA GLN A 180 -24.67 -7.57 14.22
C GLN A 180 -24.99 -8.58 15.33
N GLY A 181 -25.42 -9.81 14.97
CA GLY A 181 -25.82 -10.85 15.93
C GLY A 181 -24.66 -11.38 16.79
N LYS A 182 -23.43 -11.16 16.36
CA LYS A 182 -22.20 -11.60 17.07
C LYS A 182 -21.58 -10.54 17.96
N LEU A 183 -22.15 -9.33 17.99
CA LEU A 183 -21.53 -8.19 18.64
C LEU A 183 -21.96 -8.01 20.10
N SER A 184 -21.01 -7.59 20.95
CA SER A 184 -21.35 -7.07 22.28
C SER A 184 -22.19 -5.80 22.18
N LYS A 185 -22.98 -5.45 23.22
CA LYS A 185 -23.83 -4.23 23.24
C LYS A 185 -23.08 -2.96 22.84
N ARG A 186 -21.83 -2.80 23.32
CA ARG A 186 -20.98 -1.64 22.99
C ARG A 186 -20.55 -1.65 21.52
N ALA A 187 -20.14 -2.80 21.01
CA ALA A 187 -19.73 -2.94 19.63
C ALA A 187 -20.92 -2.78 18.66
N LEU A 188 -22.10 -3.25 19.05
CA LEU A 188 -23.34 -3.11 18.29
C LEU A 188 -23.72 -1.64 18.08
N SER A 189 -23.69 -0.81 19.13
CA SER A 189 -23.98 0.63 19.01
C SER A 189 -23.00 1.31 18.02
N SER A 190 -21.72 0.99 18.11
CA SER A 190 -20.71 1.52 17.18
C SER A 190 -20.93 1.01 15.75
N PHE A 191 -21.31 -0.25 15.58
CA PHE A 191 -21.61 -0.83 14.28
C PHE A 191 -22.84 -0.15 13.66
N GLN A 192 -23.96 -0.06 14.38
CA GLN A 192 -25.19 0.57 13.90
C GLN A 192 -24.98 2.03 13.47
N LYS A 193 -24.12 2.77 14.20
CA LYS A 193 -23.74 4.14 13.82
C LYS A 193 -23.01 4.20 12.47
N ASN A 194 -22.22 3.20 12.13
CA ASN A 194 -21.30 3.24 10.97
C ASN A 194 -21.70 2.30 9.84
N LYS A 195 -22.75 1.48 10.01
CA LYS A 195 -23.13 0.39 9.11
C LYS A 195 -23.25 0.82 7.66
N GLU A 196 -24.04 1.86 7.37
CA GLU A 196 -24.29 2.32 6.00
C GLU A 196 -23.01 2.87 5.34
N ARG A 197 -22.14 3.54 6.12
CA ARG A 197 -20.83 3.98 5.62
C ARG A 197 -19.93 2.81 5.29
N ASP A 198 -19.84 1.84 6.20
CA ASP A 198 -18.96 0.70 6.08
C ASP A 198 -19.39 -0.17 4.88
N LEU A 199 -20.69 -0.40 4.71
CA LEU A 199 -21.27 -1.07 3.54
C LEU A 199 -20.99 -0.30 2.24
N ALA A 200 -21.17 1.02 2.24
CA ALA A 200 -20.88 1.86 1.07
C ALA A 200 -19.39 1.79 0.66
N ILE A 201 -18.46 1.75 1.64
CA ILE A 201 -17.02 1.58 1.37
C ILE A 201 -16.74 0.20 0.78
N LEU A 202 -17.28 -0.87 1.39
CA LEU A 202 -17.09 -2.25 0.90
C LEU A 202 -17.64 -2.40 -0.51
N ALA A 203 -18.88 -1.94 -0.74
CA ALA A 203 -19.52 -1.99 -2.06
C ALA A 203 -18.74 -1.18 -3.09
N LEU A 204 -18.27 0.03 -2.78
CA LEU A 204 -17.45 0.83 -3.69
C LEU A 204 -16.16 0.13 -4.06
N LEU A 205 -15.42 -0.41 -3.09
CA LEU A 205 -14.16 -1.12 -3.35
C LEU A 205 -14.35 -2.37 -4.22
N LEU A 206 -15.43 -3.14 -3.98
CA LEU A 206 -15.77 -4.33 -4.75
C LEU A 206 -16.33 -4.01 -6.14
N ALA A 207 -16.98 -2.85 -6.31
CA ALA A 207 -17.65 -2.46 -7.55
C ALA A 207 -16.78 -1.64 -8.51
N SER A 208 -15.76 -0.94 -7.99
CA SER A 208 -14.90 -0.06 -8.80
C SER A 208 -13.46 -0.55 -8.91
N GLY A 209 -12.99 -1.30 -7.90
CA GLY A 209 -11.61 -1.75 -7.79
C GLY A 209 -10.59 -0.62 -7.60
N VAL A 210 -11.00 0.55 -7.15
CA VAL A 210 -10.09 1.66 -6.86
C VAL A 210 -9.11 1.30 -5.75
N ARG A 211 -7.95 1.97 -5.74
CA ARG A 211 -6.99 1.81 -4.66
C ARG A 211 -7.54 2.42 -3.38
N LEU A 212 -7.13 1.89 -2.24
CA LEU A 212 -7.55 2.43 -0.94
C LEU A 212 -7.29 3.93 -0.81
N SER A 213 -6.12 4.41 -1.27
CA SER A 213 -5.78 5.84 -1.25
C SER A 213 -6.69 6.67 -2.16
N GLU A 214 -7.13 6.11 -3.27
CA GLU A 214 -8.08 6.75 -4.18
C GLU A 214 -9.45 6.88 -3.51
N ALA A 215 -9.96 5.79 -2.90
CA ALA A 215 -11.24 5.78 -2.17
C ALA A 215 -11.26 6.76 -0.98
N VAL A 216 -10.18 6.81 -0.19
CA VAL A 216 -10.04 7.73 0.96
C VAL A 216 -10.09 9.19 0.53
N ASN A 217 -9.51 9.52 -0.64
CA ASN A 217 -9.40 10.89 -1.11
C ASN A 217 -10.62 11.40 -1.88
N LEU A 218 -11.64 10.55 -2.13
CA LEU A 218 -12.87 10.99 -2.79
C LEU A 218 -13.55 12.13 -2.02
N ASN A 219 -14.02 13.11 -2.79
CA ASN A 219 -14.93 14.16 -2.33
C ASN A 219 -16.34 13.88 -2.85
N LEU A 220 -17.32 14.59 -2.34
CA LEU A 220 -18.71 14.50 -2.83
C LEU A 220 -18.82 14.87 -4.31
N SER A 221 -18.01 15.83 -4.78
CA SER A 221 -17.97 16.24 -6.19
C SER A 221 -17.39 15.18 -7.12
N ASP A 222 -16.60 14.23 -6.58
CA ASP A 222 -15.93 13.21 -7.37
C ASP A 222 -16.81 11.96 -7.61
N VAL A 223 -18.00 11.90 -7.00
CA VAL A 223 -18.87 10.71 -7.03
C VAL A 223 -20.21 11.04 -7.67
N ASN A 224 -20.43 10.50 -8.86
CA ASN A 224 -21.72 10.59 -9.53
C ASN A 224 -22.50 9.27 -9.39
N VAL A 225 -23.35 9.20 -8.34
CA VAL A 225 -24.12 7.98 -8.04
C VAL A 225 -25.18 7.68 -9.09
N LYS A 226 -25.69 8.69 -9.82
CA LYS A 226 -26.68 8.48 -10.88
C LYS A 226 -26.07 7.77 -12.07
N MET A 227 -24.87 8.21 -12.46
CA MET A 227 -24.12 7.64 -13.61
C MET A 227 -23.25 6.46 -13.22
N MET A 228 -23.11 6.15 -11.91
CA MET A 228 -22.20 5.14 -11.38
C MET A 228 -20.77 5.32 -11.87
N ILE A 229 -20.28 6.56 -11.75
CA ILE A 229 -18.92 6.97 -12.15
C ILE A 229 -18.28 7.72 -10.98
N ILE A 230 -17.01 7.49 -10.77
CA ILE A 230 -16.18 8.24 -9.82
C ILE A 230 -14.93 8.79 -10.51
N GLU A 231 -14.48 9.95 -10.07
CA GLU A 231 -13.23 10.55 -10.52
C GLU A 231 -12.15 10.34 -9.47
N VAL A 232 -10.99 9.84 -9.87
CA VAL A 232 -9.89 9.52 -8.97
C VAL A 232 -8.58 10.13 -9.46
N ASN A 233 -7.72 10.48 -8.51
CA ASN A 233 -6.36 10.88 -8.82
C ASN A 233 -5.44 9.66 -8.76
N ARG A 234 -4.95 9.22 -9.93
CA ARG A 234 -4.01 8.11 -10.07
C ARG A 234 -2.61 8.50 -9.61
N LYS A 235 -1.75 7.49 -9.44
CA LYS A 235 -0.32 7.72 -9.16
C LYS A 235 0.29 8.62 -10.25
N GLY A 236 1.03 9.67 -9.84
CA GLY A 236 1.57 10.67 -10.76
C GLY A 236 0.63 11.86 -11.03
N GLY A 237 -0.49 11.99 -10.28
CA GLY A 237 -1.39 13.15 -10.36
C GLY A 237 -2.38 13.13 -11.53
N LYS A 238 -2.41 12.07 -12.34
CA LYS A 238 -3.35 11.95 -13.46
C LYS A 238 -4.78 11.74 -12.93
N ARG A 239 -5.71 12.60 -13.30
CA ARG A 239 -7.14 12.43 -13.06
C ARG A 239 -7.72 11.40 -14.02
N ASP A 240 -8.54 10.48 -13.53
CA ASP A 240 -9.10 9.38 -14.29
C ASP A 240 -10.53 9.09 -13.83
N SER A 241 -11.38 8.72 -14.76
CA SER A 241 -12.78 8.37 -14.53
C SER A 241 -12.92 6.84 -14.44
N VAL A 242 -13.56 6.36 -13.38
CA VAL A 242 -13.71 4.94 -13.09
C VAL A 242 -15.17 4.56 -12.99
N ASN A 243 -15.58 3.55 -13.74
CA ASN A 243 -16.93 3.00 -13.65
C ASN A 243 -17.12 2.22 -12.34
N VAL A 244 -18.33 2.28 -11.80
CA VAL A 244 -18.73 1.56 -10.59
C VAL A 244 -19.85 0.60 -10.95
N ALA A 245 -19.73 -0.67 -10.63
CA ALA A 245 -20.76 -1.66 -10.91
C ALA A 245 -22.08 -1.31 -10.19
N ALA A 246 -23.21 -1.52 -10.88
CA ALA A 246 -24.52 -1.04 -10.46
C ALA A 246 -24.97 -1.54 -9.07
N PHE A 247 -24.52 -2.73 -8.65
CA PHE A 247 -24.88 -3.29 -7.33
C PHE A 247 -24.47 -2.39 -6.15
N ALA A 248 -23.46 -1.51 -6.33
CA ALA A 248 -23.02 -0.60 -5.25
C ALA A 248 -23.98 0.58 -5.05
N LYS A 249 -24.86 0.87 -6.02
CA LYS A 249 -25.73 2.06 -5.98
C LYS A 249 -26.56 2.17 -4.69
N PRO A 250 -27.34 1.17 -4.28
CA PRO A 250 -28.16 1.28 -3.07
C PRO A 250 -27.34 1.54 -1.81
N TYR A 251 -26.17 0.95 -1.69
CA TYR A 251 -25.29 1.18 -0.53
C TYR A 251 -24.75 2.60 -0.48
N LEU A 252 -24.38 3.18 -1.64
CA LEU A 252 -23.93 4.56 -1.73
C LEU A 252 -25.06 5.56 -1.44
N GLU A 253 -26.26 5.32 -1.96
CA GLU A 253 -27.44 6.14 -1.72
C GLU A 253 -27.84 6.10 -0.24
N ASN A 254 -27.89 4.92 0.38
CA ASN A 254 -28.20 4.75 1.81
C ASN A 254 -27.21 5.51 2.69
N TYR A 255 -25.92 5.43 2.37
CA TYR A 255 -24.91 6.20 3.11
C TYR A 255 -25.11 7.72 2.95
N LEU A 256 -25.33 8.21 1.73
CA LEU A 256 -25.53 9.63 1.47
C LEU A 256 -26.77 10.17 2.19
N ALA A 257 -27.83 9.38 2.30
CA ALA A 257 -29.07 9.76 3.00
C ALA A 257 -28.82 10.03 4.50
N VAL A 258 -27.94 9.26 5.14
CA VAL A 258 -27.65 9.40 6.58
C VAL A 258 -26.42 10.24 6.88
N ARG A 259 -25.54 10.49 5.91
CA ARG A 259 -24.21 11.09 6.10
C ARG A 259 -24.27 12.43 6.84
N LYS A 260 -25.13 13.36 6.39
CA LYS A 260 -25.22 14.70 6.98
C LYS A 260 -25.60 14.65 8.45
N GLN A 261 -26.68 13.96 8.77
CA GLN A 261 -27.21 13.90 10.13
C GLN A 261 -26.31 13.09 11.08
N ARG A 262 -25.84 11.93 10.61
CA ARG A 262 -25.11 10.96 11.44
C ARG A 262 -23.71 11.42 11.82
N TYR A 263 -23.03 12.13 10.91
CA TYR A 263 -21.68 12.66 11.13
C TYR A 263 -21.67 14.16 11.40
N LYS A 264 -22.84 14.81 11.54
CA LYS A 264 -22.97 16.27 11.74
C LYS A 264 -22.22 17.06 10.66
N ALA A 265 -22.26 16.56 9.43
CA ALA A 265 -21.49 17.13 8.33
C ALA A 265 -22.10 18.44 7.84
N GLU A 266 -21.25 19.44 7.66
CA GLU A 266 -21.59 20.74 7.09
C GLU A 266 -21.23 20.81 5.59
N LYS A 267 -21.51 21.92 4.94
CA LYS A 267 -21.18 22.13 3.52
C LYS A 267 -19.67 22.13 3.25
N THR A 268 -18.88 22.49 4.25
CA THR A 268 -17.41 22.50 4.22
C THR A 268 -16.80 21.10 4.30
N ASP A 269 -17.56 20.10 4.75
CA ASP A 269 -17.09 18.72 4.84
C ASP A 269 -17.21 18.01 3.50
N VAL A 270 -16.28 18.32 2.61
CA VAL A 270 -16.26 17.84 1.22
C VAL A 270 -15.93 16.36 1.06
N ALA A 271 -15.28 15.73 2.06
CA ALA A 271 -14.87 14.33 1.99
C ALA A 271 -16.07 13.41 1.80
N PHE A 272 -15.98 12.44 0.86
CA PHE A 272 -17.08 11.51 0.60
C PHE A 272 -17.33 10.63 1.84
N PHE A 273 -16.33 9.90 2.32
CA PHE A 273 -16.43 9.07 3.52
C PHE A 273 -15.96 9.79 4.77
N LEU A 274 -16.83 9.83 5.76
CA LEU A 274 -16.60 10.51 7.04
C LEU A 274 -16.46 9.52 8.20
N SER A 275 -15.65 9.92 9.15
CA SER A 275 -15.61 9.39 10.52
C SER A 275 -15.89 10.54 11.49
N GLU A 276 -16.29 10.22 12.72
CA GLU A 276 -16.41 11.21 13.78
C GLU A 276 -15.24 11.07 14.75
N TYR A 277 -14.57 12.17 15.03
CA TYR A 277 -13.54 12.25 16.05
C TYR A 277 -13.81 13.45 16.96
N ARG A 278 -13.95 13.21 18.27
CA ARG A 278 -14.30 14.23 19.27
C ARG A 278 -15.55 15.04 18.89
N GLY A 279 -16.56 14.37 18.33
CA GLY A 279 -17.83 15.00 17.93
C GLY A 279 -17.79 15.78 16.61
N LEU A 280 -16.64 15.83 15.92
CA LEU A 280 -16.47 16.53 14.66
C LEU A 280 -16.31 15.54 13.48
N PRO A 281 -16.87 15.89 12.30
CA PRO A 281 -16.68 15.13 11.10
C PRO A 281 -15.22 15.21 10.61
N ASN A 282 -14.67 14.09 10.21
CA ASN A 282 -13.34 14.02 9.64
C ASN A 282 -13.33 13.05 8.46
N ARG A 283 -12.50 13.32 7.46
CA ARG A 283 -12.21 12.35 6.40
C ARG A 283 -11.73 11.03 7.02
N MET A 284 -12.32 9.93 6.61
CA MET A 284 -11.90 8.62 7.09
C MET A 284 -10.48 8.30 6.62
N ASP A 285 -9.65 7.79 7.51
CA ASP A 285 -8.28 7.43 7.17
C ASP A 285 -8.16 6.01 6.60
N ALA A 286 -7.06 5.77 5.86
CA ALA A 286 -6.82 4.49 5.20
C ALA A 286 -6.69 3.34 6.19
N SER A 287 -6.05 3.55 7.36
CA SER A 287 -5.84 2.48 8.34
C SER A 287 -7.15 2.04 9.00
N SER A 288 -8.10 2.98 9.16
CA SER A 288 -9.45 2.67 9.64
C SER A 288 -10.22 1.80 8.65
N ILE A 289 -10.12 2.10 7.34
CA ILE A 289 -10.74 1.26 6.30
C ILE A 289 -10.07 -0.12 6.24
N GLU A 290 -8.74 -0.20 6.31
CA GLU A 290 -8.03 -1.49 6.35
C GLU A 290 -8.48 -2.36 7.53
N LYS A 291 -8.55 -1.78 8.71
CA LYS A 291 -9.03 -2.48 9.93
C LYS A 291 -10.48 -2.92 9.79
N MET A 292 -11.34 -2.07 9.23
CA MET A 292 -12.74 -2.37 8.98
C MET A 292 -12.89 -3.54 7.99
N VAL A 293 -12.24 -3.50 6.84
CA VAL A 293 -12.24 -4.57 5.84
C VAL A 293 -11.71 -5.87 6.45
N ALA A 294 -10.58 -5.81 7.16
CA ALA A 294 -9.98 -6.98 7.82
C ALA A 294 -10.91 -7.60 8.86
N LYS A 295 -11.62 -6.77 9.64
CA LYS A 295 -12.57 -7.21 10.67
C LYS A 295 -13.75 -7.97 10.06
N TYR A 296 -14.46 -7.36 9.10
CA TYR A 296 -15.63 -7.99 8.50
C TYR A 296 -15.29 -9.23 7.68
N SER A 297 -14.21 -9.17 6.91
CA SER A 297 -13.81 -10.28 6.07
C SER A 297 -13.32 -11.49 6.86
N ALA A 298 -12.63 -11.27 7.99
CA ALA A 298 -12.17 -12.34 8.87
C ALA A 298 -13.33 -13.09 9.53
N ASP A 299 -14.41 -12.37 9.83
CA ASP A 299 -15.60 -12.95 10.46
C ASP A 299 -16.52 -13.65 9.43
N PHE A 300 -16.52 -13.18 8.17
CA PHE A 300 -17.27 -13.82 7.08
C PHE A 300 -16.61 -15.13 6.61
N LYS A 301 -15.34 -15.07 6.23
CA LYS A 301 -14.63 -16.22 5.63
C LYS A 301 -13.14 -16.23 5.95
N ILE A 302 -12.43 -15.19 5.53
CA ILE A 302 -10.99 -15.07 5.66
C ILE A 302 -10.58 -13.61 5.66
N ARG A 303 -9.62 -13.27 6.54
CA ARG A 303 -9.08 -11.90 6.61
C ARG A 303 -8.46 -11.47 5.28
N VAL A 304 -9.01 -10.40 4.70
CA VAL A 304 -8.48 -9.79 3.47
C VAL A 304 -8.18 -8.30 3.67
N THR A 305 -7.50 -7.72 2.69
CA THR A 305 -7.20 -6.29 2.63
C THR A 305 -8.01 -5.62 1.51
N PRO A 306 -8.15 -4.29 1.49
CA PRO A 306 -8.77 -3.56 0.38
C PRO A 306 -8.15 -3.91 -0.99
N HIS A 307 -6.85 -4.19 -1.03
CA HIS A 307 -6.18 -4.63 -2.25
C HIS A 307 -6.70 -5.99 -2.75
N LYS A 308 -7.11 -6.90 -1.85
CA LYS A 308 -7.74 -8.16 -2.24
C LYS A 308 -9.16 -7.99 -2.77
N LEU A 309 -9.93 -7.02 -2.25
CA LEU A 309 -11.23 -6.67 -2.82
C LEU A 309 -11.08 -6.12 -4.26
N ARG A 310 -10.03 -5.36 -4.52
CA ARG A 310 -9.69 -4.93 -5.88
C ARG A 310 -9.30 -6.11 -6.79
N HIS A 311 -8.56 -7.10 -6.28
CA HIS A 311 -8.27 -8.33 -7.02
C HIS A 311 -9.55 -9.14 -7.28
N THR A 312 -10.51 -9.15 -6.35
CA THR A 312 -11.83 -9.77 -6.56
C THR A 312 -12.52 -9.18 -7.77
N LEU A 313 -12.67 -7.83 -7.83
CA LEU A 313 -13.26 -7.19 -9.01
C LEU A 313 -12.49 -7.53 -10.30
N ALA A 314 -11.17 -7.42 -10.26
CA ALA A 314 -10.34 -7.67 -11.44
C ALA A 314 -10.53 -9.08 -11.99
N THR A 315 -10.58 -10.09 -11.10
CA THR A 315 -10.81 -11.48 -11.48
C THR A 315 -12.21 -11.68 -12.04
N ARG A 316 -13.24 -11.12 -11.40
CA ARG A 316 -14.62 -11.21 -11.89
C ARG A 316 -14.81 -10.50 -13.24
N LEU A 317 -14.20 -9.32 -13.41
CA LEU A 317 -14.24 -8.58 -14.67
C LEU A 317 -13.52 -9.34 -15.78
N TYR A 318 -12.36 -9.93 -15.48
CA TYR A 318 -11.66 -10.78 -16.44
C TYR A 318 -12.47 -12.03 -16.79
N ASP A 319 -13.08 -12.69 -15.80
CA ASP A 319 -13.91 -13.86 -16.02
C ASP A 319 -15.08 -13.56 -16.95
N ALA A 320 -15.77 -12.45 -16.74
CA ALA A 320 -16.91 -12.02 -17.54
C ALA A 320 -16.55 -11.58 -18.97
N THR A 321 -15.35 -11.01 -19.17
CA THR A 321 -14.99 -10.36 -20.44
C THR A 321 -13.88 -11.06 -21.22
N LYS A 322 -13.09 -11.89 -20.55
CA LYS A 322 -11.83 -12.50 -21.01
C LYS A 322 -10.85 -11.47 -21.61
N SER A 323 -11.00 -10.20 -21.25
CA SER A 323 -10.22 -9.08 -21.79
C SER A 323 -9.30 -8.48 -20.73
N GLN A 324 -7.98 -8.71 -20.85
CA GLN A 324 -6.96 -8.07 -20.04
C GLN A 324 -6.93 -6.55 -20.22
N VAL A 325 -7.25 -6.07 -21.40
CA VAL A 325 -7.27 -4.63 -21.74
C VAL A 325 -8.36 -3.92 -20.93
N LEU A 326 -9.58 -4.46 -20.88
CA LEU A 326 -10.67 -3.90 -20.08
C LEU A 326 -10.35 -3.87 -18.60
N VAL A 327 -9.78 -4.96 -18.06
CA VAL A 327 -9.35 -5.04 -16.66
C VAL A 327 -8.24 -4.01 -16.37
N SER A 328 -7.24 -3.92 -17.25
CA SER A 328 -6.14 -2.95 -17.11
C SER A 328 -6.64 -1.51 -17.11
N HIS A 329 -7.57 -1.20 -18.02
CA HIS A 329 -8.20 0.12 -18.12
C HIS A 329 -9.00 0.46 -16.85
N GLN A 330 -9.91 -0.42 -16.41
CA GLN A 330 -10.71 -0.24 -15.19
C GLN A 330 -9.83 0.02 -13.97
N LEU A 331 -8.76 -0.74 -13.84
CA LEU A 331 -7.87 -0.63 -12.70
C LEU A 331 -6.82 0.49 -12.83
N GLY A 332 -6.60 1.05 -14.01
CA GLY A 332 -5.53 2.02 -14.26
C GLY A 332 -4.15 1.40 -14.00
N HIS A 333 -3.89 0.23 -14.60
CA HIS A 333 -2.56 -0.38 -14.61
C HIS A 333 -1.72 0.24 -15.72
N ALA A 334 -0.50 0.67 -15.38
CA ALA A 334 0.45 1.17 -16.38
C ALA A 334 1.07 0.06 -17.24
N ASN A 335 0.97 -1.20 -16.79
CA ASN A 335 1.53 -2.37 -17.48
C ASN A 335 0.55 -3.55 -17.39
N THR A 336 0.27 -4.18 -18.54
CA THR A 336 -0.61 -5.35 -18.66
C THR A 336 -0.07 -6.61 -17.97
N GLN A 337 1.25 -6.72 -17.74
CA GLN A 337 1.85 -7.85 -17.00
C GLN A 337 1.23 -8.07 -15.61
N VAL A 338 0.73 -7.01 -14.96
CA VAL A 338 0.02 -7.12 -13.69
C VAL A 338 -1.33 -7.83 -13.87
N THR A 339 -1.88 -7.78 -15.08
CA THR A 339 -3.17 -8.34 -15.45
C THR A 339 -3.09 -9.82 -15.82
N ASP A 340 -1.89 -10.32 -16.21
CA ASP A 340 -1.64 -11.74 -16.51
C ASP A 340 -2.00 -12.66 -15.34
N LEU A 341 -1.88 -12.15 -14.13
CA LEU A 341 -2.26 -12.87 -12.92
C LEU A 341 -3.73 -13.32 -12.94
N TYR A 342 -4.63 -12.50 -13.46
CA TYR A 342 -6.07 -12.81 -13.49
C TYR A 342 -6.41 -13.89 -14.51
N THR A 343 -5.64 -13.98 -15.59
CA THR A 343 -5.73 -15.08 -16.54
C THR A 343 -5.47 -16.42 -15.84
N HIS A 344 -4.41 -16.47 -15.04
CA HIS A 344 -4.07 -17.71 -14.29
C HIS A 344 -5.08 -18.04 -13.18
N ILE A 345 -5.78 -17.06 -12.60
CA ILE A 345 -6.80 -17.31 -11.57
C ILE A 345 -8.07 -17.92 -12.18
N VAL A 346 -8.45 -17.49 -13.38
CA VAL A 346 -9.71 -17.86 -14.05
C VAL A 346 -9.54 -19.07 -14.96
N ASN A 347 -8.32 -19.33 -15.46
CA ASN A 347 -8.10 -20.31 -16.51
C ASN A 347 -8.01 -21.72 -15.93
N ASP A 348 -9.17 -22.40 -15.84
CA ASP A 348 -9.27 -23.83 -15.56
C ASP A 348 -9.11 -24.71 -16.84
N GLU A 349 -8.77 -24.10 -18.00
CA GLU A 349 -8.65 -24.82 -19.29
C GLU A 349 -7.64 -25.97 -19.23
N GLN A 350 -6.49 -25.74 -18.59
CA GLN A 350 -5.47 -26.79 -18.44
C GLN A 350 -5.98 -27.94 -17.56
N LYS A 351 -6.70 -27.64 -16.48
CA LYS A 351 -7.32 -28.63 -15.61
C LYS A 351 -8.43 -29.39 -16.35
N ASN A 352 -9.32 -28.63 -17.02
CA ASN A 352 -10.40 -29.21 -17.84
C ASN A 352 -9.89 -30.06 -19.00
N ALA A 353 -8.72 -29.73 -19.55
CA ALA A 353 -8.07 -30.54 -20.58
C ALA A 353 -7.48 -31.83 -20.01
N LEU A 354 -6.86 -31.75 -18.82
CA LEU A 354 -6.33 -32.94 -18.13
C LEU A 354 -7.46 -33.87 -17.63
N ASP A 355 -8.58 -33.32 -17.17
CA ASP A 355 -9.74 -34.09 -16.73
C ASP A 355 -10.44 -34.86 -17.89
N LYS A 356 -10.07 -34.56 -19.14
CA LYS A 356 -10.57 -35.25 -20.36
C LYS A 356 -9.63 -36.36 -20.86
N LEU A 357 -8.47 -36.53 -20.26
CA LEU A 357 -7.51 -37.59 -20.56
C LEU A 357 -7.79 -38.84 -19.74
#